data_eaf8f89131d84c83a9bdce69a90641ae
#
_entry.id   eaf8f89131d84c83a9bdce69a90641ae
#
_cell.length_a   1.000
_cell.length_b   1.000
_cell.length_c   1.000
_cell.angle_alpha   90.00
_cell.angle_beta   90.00
_cell.angle_gamma   90.00
#
_symmetry.space_group_name_H-M   'P 1'
#
loop_
_entity.id
_entity.type
_entity.pdbx_description
1 polymer ?
#
loop_
_entity_poly.entity_id
_entity_poly.type
_entity_poly.pdbx_seq_one_letter_code
_entity_poly.pdbx_strand_id
1 'polypeptide(L)'
;MKYTRNNPLNIRYSAQNQWLGQTGERNGFCVFSEEKYGWRAAFVLLKNYHKKGYRSISQIIHRFAPASENPTCSYVSFVCSKLQQLGYESFGVEFKDAQLDLGNDMVVVDLLVVMSMFESGQKCQGDYVRSQLKDFIQRFKGDYIITRGLQG
;
A
#
# COMPACT_ATOMS: atom_id res chain seq x y z
N MET A 1 8.12 -8.46 17.12
CA MET A 1 8.40 -8.90 15.75
C MET A 1 7.46 -8.24 14.78
N LYS A 2 8.02 -7.58 13.79
CA LYS A 2 7.23 -6.83 12.81
C LYS A 2 6.23 -7.67 12.06
N TYR A 3 6.60 -8.91 11.80
CA TYR A 3 5.83 -9.74 10.88
C TYR A 3 4.87 -10.69 11.56
N THR A 4 4.74 -10.59 12.89
CA THR A 4 3.78 -11.44 13.61
C THR A 4 2.34 -11.12 13.19
N ARG A 5 2.10 -9.93 12.66
CA ARG A 5 0.77 -9.54 12.18
C ARG A 5 0.57 -9.90 10.70
N ASN A 6 1.63 -10.22 9.97
CA ASN A 6 1.57 -10.42 8.52
C ASN A 6 0.95 -9.20 7.82
N ASN A 7 1.31 -8.02 8.29
CA ASN A 7 0.71 -6.77 7.86
C ASN A 7 1.81 -5.77 7.46
N PRO A 8 2.39 -5.93 6.27
CA PRO A 8 3.57 -5.16 5.88
C PRO A 8 3.35 -3.66 5.77
N LEU A 9 2.13 -3.22 5.57
CA LEU A 9 1.80 -1.80 5.47
C LEU A 9 1.23 -1.22 6.75
N ASN A 10 1.19 -1.99 7.82
CA ASN A 10 0.62 -1.55 9.09
C ASN A 10 -0.80 -0.99 8.91
N ILE A 11 -1.63 -1.72 8.19
CA ILE A 11 -3.01 -1.32 7.99
C ILE A 11 -3.73 -1.33 9.33
N ARG A 12 -4.35 -0.20 9.68
CA ARG A 12 -5.05 -0.07 10.94
C ARG A 12 -6.36 -0.84 10.91
N TYR A 13 -6.69 -1.41 12.05
CA TYR A 13 -7.96 -2.11 12.19
C TYR A 13 -9.12 -1.12 12.11
N SER A 14 -10.17 -1.52 11.40
CA SER A 14 -11.43 -0.80 11.38
C SER A 14 -12.54 -1.83 11.43
N ALA A 15 -13.50 -1.62 12.32
CA ALA A 15 -14.64 -2.54 12.46
C ALA A 15 -15.49 -2.60 11.18
N GLN A 16 -15.36 -1.59 10.32
CA GLN A 16 -16.11 -1.51 9.08
C GLN A 16 -15.52 -2.35 7.96
N ASN A 17 -14.27 -2.80 8.12
CA ASN A 17 -13.57 -3.55 7.07
C ASN A 17 -13.30 -4.97 7.54
N GLN A 18 -13.62 -5.92 6.67
CA GLN A 18 -13.32 -7.33 6.87
C GLN A 18 -12.44 -7.76 5.70
N TRP A 19 -11.13 -7.73 5.90
CA TRP A 19 -10.20 -8.08 4.84
C TRP A 19 -10.09 -9.60 4.69
N LEU A 20 -9.91 -10.04 3.47
CA LEU A 20 -9.67 -11.47 3.23
C LEU A 20 -8.42 -11.91 3.99
N GLY A 21 -8.53 -13.00 4.73
CA GLY A 21 -7.41 -13.52 5.51
C GLY A 21 -7.16 -12.81 6.82
N GLN A 22 -7.96 -11.80 7.16
CA GLN A 22 -7.84 -11.11 8.43
C GLN A 22 -8.34 -12.03 9.54
N THR A 23 -7.52 -12.20 10.57
CA THR A 23 -7.86 -13.07 11.70
C THR A 23 -8.16 -12.30 12.97
N GLY A 24 -7.84 -11.02 13.01
CA GLY A 24 -8.11 -10.22 14.21
C GLY A 24 -7.36 -8.91 14.18
N GLU A 25 -7.05 -8.45 15.37
CA GLU A 25 -6.44 -7.14 15.56
C GLU A 25 -5.45 -7.24 16.73
N ARG A 26 -4.37 -6.47 16.66
CA ARG A 26 -3.40 -6.36 17.74
C ARG A 26 -2.86 -4.94 17.79
N ASN A 27 -3.04 -4.30 18.94
CA ASN A 27 -2.57 -2.92 19.16
C ASN A 27 -3.08 -1.94 18.09
N GLY A 28 -4.30 -2.15 17.63
CA GLY A 28 -4.93 -1.26 16.67
C GLY A 28 -4.64 -1.59 15.22
N PHE A 29 -3.89 -2.64 14.94
CA PHE A 29 -3.52 -3.03 13.58
C PHE A 29 -4.14 -4.37 13.21
N CYS A 30 -4.47 -4.51 11.93
CA CYS A 30 -4.98 -5.78 11.42
C CYS A 30 -3.95 -6.88 11.56
N VAL A 31 -4.42 -8.09 11.84
CA VAL A 31 -3.61 -9.31 11.83
C VAL A 31 -4.15 -10.19 10.71
N PHE A 32 -3.23 -10.73 9.92
CA PHE A 32 -3.60 -11.62 8.80
C PHE A 32 -3.01 -13.01 9.03
N SER A 33 -3.69 -14.03 8.50
CA SER A 33 -3.22 -15.41 8.62
C SER A 33 -1.92 -15.64 7.87
N GLU A 34 -1.70 -14.92 6.77
CA GLU A 34 -0.48 -14.99 5.97
C GLU A 34 -0.13 -13.60 5.44
N GLU A 35 1.14 -13.38 5.18
CA GLU A 35 1.61 -12.08 4.70
C GLU A 35 0.95 -11.69 3.38
N LYS A 36 0.68 -12.65 2.51
CA LYS A 36 0.06 -12.35 1.22
C LYS A 36 -1.28 -11.65 1.37
N TYR A 37 -2.02 -11.94 2.42
CA TYR A 37 -3.30 -11.28 2.65
C TYR A 37 -3.12 -9.83 3.11
N GLY A 38 -2.05 -9.56 3.83
CA GLY A 38 -1.71 -8.18 4.18
C GLY A 38 -1.37 -7.37 2.93
N TRP A 39 -0.60 -7.95 2.01
CA TRP A 39 -0.30 -7.29 0.73
C TRP A 39 -1.55 -7.07 -0.09
N ARG A 40 -2.43 -8.08 -0.12
CA ARG A 40 -3.67 -7.98 -0.88
C ARG A 40 -4.56 -6.85 -0.34
N ALA A 41 -4.68 -6.77 0.97
CA ALA A 41 -5.48 -5.70 1.58
C ALA A 41 -4.95 -4.32 1.20
N ALA A 42 -3.64 -4.15 1.24
CA ALA A 42 -3.01 -2.89 0.85
C ALA A 42 -3.27 -2.58 -0.63
N PHE A 43 -3.17 -3.59 -1.47
CA PHE A 43 -3.45 -3.42 -2.91
C PHE A 43 -4.89 -2.93 -3.13
N VAL A 44 -5.86 -3.59 -2.50
CA VAL A 44 -7.26 -3.19 -2.62
C VAL A 44 -7.47 -1.78 -2.10
N LEU A 45 -6.85 -1.45 -0.99
CA LEU A 45 -6.96 -0.13 -0.39
C LEU A 45 -6.50 0.96 -1.34
N LEU A 46 -5.35 0.78 -1.99
CA LEU A 46 -4.85 1.78 -2.94
C LEU A 46 -5.71 1.87 -4.19
N LYS A 47 -6.25 0.75 -4.64
CA LYS A 47 -7.20 0.77 -5.77
C LYS A 47 -8.44 1.58 -5.41
N ASN A 48 -8.91 1.46 -4.17
CA ASN A 48 -10.05 2.25 -3.71
C ASN A 48 -9.71 3.74 -3.63
N TYR A 49 -8.48 4.08 -3.24
CA TYR A 49 -8.04 5.47 -3.26
C TYR A 49 -8.12 6.05 -4.67
N HIS A 50 -7.71 5.27 -5.67
CA HIS A 50 -7.78 5.70 -7.07
C HIS A 50 -9.23 6.04 -7.45
N LYS A 51 -10.14 5.19 -7.05
CA LYS A 51 -11.57 5.40 -7.35
C LYS A 51 -12.13 6.65 -6.65
N LYS A 52 -11.57 6.97 -5.49
CA LYS A 52 -12.01 8.15 -4.73
C LYS A 52 -11.31 9.44 -5.15
N GLY A 53 -10.39 9.35 -6.12
CA GLY A 53 -9.75 10.53 -6.67
C GLY A 53 -8.43 10.94 -6.03
N TYR A 54 -7.86 10.12 -5.16
CA TYR A 54 -6.53 10.39 -4.61
C TYR A 54 -5.50 10.02 -5.67
N ARG A 55 -4.84 11.02 -6.23
CA ARG A 55 -3.98 10.83 -7.40
C ARG A 55 -2.52 11.17 -7.16
N SER A 56 -2.23 12.24 -6.40
CA SER A 56 -0.85 12.62 -6.17
C SER A 56 -0.25 11.80 -5.03
N ILE A 57 1.07 11.69 -5.03
CA ILE A 57 1.77 11.00 -3.96
C ILE A 57 1.39 11.61 -2.62
N SER A 58 1.40 12.93 -2.53
CA SER A 58 1.04 13.63 -1.29
C SER A 58 -0.37 13.26 -0.83
N GLN A 59 -1.35 13.28 -1.75
CA GLN A 59 -2.73 12.94 -1.39
C GLN A 59 -2.84 11.50 -0.89
N ILE A 60 -2.19 10.58 -1.58
CA ILE A 60 -2.24 9.16 -1.23
C ILE A 60 -1.64 8.93 0.15
N ILE A 61 -0.46 9.46 0.39
CA ILE A 61 0.24 9.23 1.65
C ILE A 61 -0.47 9.93 2.81
N HIS A 62 -0.97 11.14 2.62
CA HIS A 62 -1.72 11.83 3.68
C HIS A 62 -3.01 11.09 4.03
N ARG A 63 -3.64 10.46 3.06
CA ARG A 63 -4.84 9.68 3.32
C ARG A 63 -4.51 8.40 4.07
N PHE A 64 -3.40 7.73 3.66
CA PHE A 64 -2.99 6.48 4.27
C PHE A 64 -2.43 6.68 5.68
N ALA A 65 -1.64 7.72 5.86
CA ALA A 65 -0.91 7.97 7.10
C ALA A 65 -1.08 9.43 7.52
N PRO A 66 -2.23 9.77 8.14
CA PRO A 66 -2.52 11.17 8.53
C PRO A 66 -1.45 11.75 9.44
N ALA A 67 -1.20 13.05 9.29
CA ALA A 67 -0.14 13.74 10.02
C ALA A 67 -0.34 13.70 11.55
N SER A 68 -1.57 13.57 11.99
CA SER A 68 -1.88 13.49 13.42
C SER A 68 -1.31 12.23 14.08
N GLU A 69 -0.99 11.21 13.28
CA GLU A 69 -0.53 9.92 13.80
C GLU A 69 0.85 9.52 13.31
N ASN A 70 1.39 10.22 12.30
CA ASN A 70 2.56 9.76 11.57
C ASN A 70 3.44 10.94 11.15
N PRO A 71 4.75 10.71 10.94
CA PRO A 71 5.63 11.72 10.33
C PRO A 71 5.38 11.79 8.82
N THR A 72 4.23 12.33 8.43
CA THR A 72 3.75 12.27 7.06
C THR A 72 4.68 12.95 6.07
N CYS A 73 5.27 14.09 6.43
CA CYS A 73 6.20 14.77 5.52
C CYS A 73 7.43 13.94 5.21
N SER A 74 7.97 13.26 6.22
CA SER A 74 9.10 12.36 6.02
C SER A 74 8.71 11.16 5.16
N TYR A 75 7.50 10.67 5.36
CA TYR A 75 6.96 9.56 4.58
C TYR A 75 6.85 9.95 3.11
N VAL A 76 6.25 11.11 2.83
CA VAL A 76 6.12 11.60 1.45
C VAL A 76 7.49 11.73 0.79
N SER A 77 8.45 12.35 1.50
CA SER A 77 9.82 12.51 0.96
C SER A 77 10.48 11.18 0.67
N PHE A 78 10.32 10.22 1.56
CA PHE A 78 10.88 8.87 1.38
C PHE A 78 10.30 8.22 0.12
N VAL A 79 8.98 8.26 -0.02
CA VAL A 79 8.31 7.66 -1.17
C VAL A 79 8.76 8.32 -2.46
N CYS A 80 8.81 9.66 -2.49
CA CYS A 80 9.25 10.38 -3.69
C CYS A 80 10.67 9.97 -4.10
N SER A 81 11.58 9.91 -3.12
CA SER A 81 12.97 9.55 -3.40
C SER A 81 13.07 8.14 -3.97
N LYS A 82 12.35 7.19 -3.38
CA LYS A 82 12.43 5.80 -3.84
C LYS A 82 11.79 5.61 -5.20
N LEU A 83 10.68 6.28 -5.48
CA LEU A 83 10.05 6.18 -6.80
C LEU A 83 10.93 6.79 -7.88
N GLN A 84 11.62 7.90 -7.58
CA GLN A 84 12.58 8.46 -8.53
C GLN A 84 13.70 7.48 -8.84
N GLN A 85 14.18 6.75 -7.84
CA GLN A 85 15.19 5.72 -8.04
C GLN A 85 14.68 4.59 -8.95
N LEU A 86 13.38 4.36 -8.97
CA LEU A 86 12.77 3.37 -9.84
C LEU A 86 12.48 3.90 -11.25
N GLY A 87 12.80 5.16 -11.51
CA GLY A 87 12.65 5.74 -12.84
C GLY A 87 11.40 6.59 -13.04
N TYR A 88 10.61 6.80 -11.99
CA TYR A 88 9.44 7.68 -12.10
C TYR A 88 9.88 9.13 -12.25
N GLU A 89 9.12 9.91 -13.03
CA GLU A 89 9.42 11.31 -13.27
C GLU A 89 8.17 12.16 -13.04
N SER A 90 8.39 13.44 -12.74
CA SER A 90 7.29 14.34 -12.41
C SER A 90 6.89 15.29 -13.54
N PHE A 91 7.72 15.38 -14.57
CA PHE A 91 7.42 16.19 -15.77
C PHE A 91 7.00 17.63 -15.46
N GLY A 92 7.82 18.32 -14.68
CA GLY A 92 7.65 19.75 -14.48
C GLY A 92 6.88 20.18 -13.25
N VAL A 93 6.34 19.25 -12.45
CA VAL A 93 5.74 19.58 -11.17
C VAL A 93 6.63 19.04 -10.05
N GLU A 94 6.41 19.51 -8.82
CA GLU A 94 7.10 18.91 -7.69
C GLU A 94 6.72 17.44 -7.59
N PHE A 95 7.67 16.59 -7.25
CA PHE A 95 7.43 15.13 -7.30
C PHE A 95 6.28 14.71 -6.38
N LYS A 96 6.14 15.34 -5.22
CA LYS A 96 5.07 15.00 -4.29
C LYS A 96 3.67 15.27 -4.89
N ASP A 97 3.60 16.16 -5.87
CA ASP A 97 2.35 16.52 -6.53
C ASP A 97 2.15 15.77 -7.84
N ALA A 98 3.12 14.94 -8.22
CA ALA A 98 2.99 14.12 -9.42
C ALA A 98 1.88 13.10 -9.22
N GLN A 99 1.09 12.90 -10.27
CA GLN A 99 -0.01 11.95 -10.21
C GLN A 99 0.47 10.56 -10.55
N LEU A 100 0.02 9.59 -9.76
CA LEU A 100 0.29 8.18 -10.01
C LEU A 100 -0.97 7.52 -10.56
N ASP A 101 -0.80 6.71 -11.58
CA ASP A 101 -1.91 5.96 -12.15
C ASP A 101 -2.10 4.66 -11.39
N LEU A 102 -2.86 4.72 -10.30
CA LEU A 102 -3.16 3.53 -9.51
C LEU A 102 -4.15 2.60 -10.22
N GLY A 103 -4.63 2.98 -11.40
CA GLY A 103 -5.34 2.05 -12.27
C GLY A 103 -4.40 1.02 -12.87
N ASN A 104 -3.11 1.34 -12.95
CA ASN A 104 -2.08 0.43 -13.43
C ASN A 104 -1.56 -0.41 -12.25
N ASP A 105 -1.77 -1.72 -12.32
CA ASP A 105 -1.41 -2.61 -11.22
C ASP A 105 0.08 -2.57 -10.87
N MET A 106 0.95 -2.39 -11.86
CA MET A 106 2.39 -2.36 -11.57
C MET A 106 2.79 -1.10 -10.83
N VAL A 107 2.11 0.02 -11.09
CA VAL A 107 2.34 1.25 -10.32
C VAL A 107 1.92 1.04 -8.87
N VAL A 108 0.80 0.36 -8.65
CA VAL A 108 0.36 0.04 -7.28
C VAL A 108 1.39 -0.84 -6.59
N VAL A 109 1.92 -1.85 -7.28
CA VAL A 109 2.93 -2.74 -6.71
C VAL A 109 4.18 -1.95 -6.33
N ASP A 110 4.68 -1.09 -7.22
CA ASP A 110 5.86 -0.28 -6.92
C ASP A 110 5.63 0.59 -5.69
N LEU A 111 4.48 1.24 -5.63
CA LEU A 111 4.16 2.10 -4.49
C LEU A 111 4.06 1.29 -3.19
N LEU A 112 3.43 0.12 -3.23
CA LEU A 112 3.31 -0.72 -2.04
C LEU A 112 4.66 -1.17 -1.52
N VAL A 113 5.55 -1.57 -2.42
CA VAL A 113 6.90 -1.99 -2.02
C VAL A 113 7.62 -0.84 -1.31
N VAL A 114 7.57 0.34 -1.90
CA VAL A 114 8.21 1.53 -1.32
C VAL A 114 7.59 1.88 0.03
N MET A 115 6.28 1.88 0.12
CA MET A 115 5.59 2.19 1.38
C MET A 115 5.92 1.18 2.47
N SER A 116 6.05 -0.10 2.11
CA SER A 116 6.38 -1.12 3.11
C SER A 116 7.77 -0.92 3.69
N MET A 117 8.69 -0.38 2.91
CA MET A 117 10.01 -0.08 3.41
C MET A 117 9.96 0.98 4.52
N PHE A 118 9.11 1.98 4.36
CA PHE A 118 8.93 3.00 5.38
C PHE A 118 8.19 2.45 6.60
N GLU A 119 7.12 1.70 6.35
CA GLU A 119 6.26 1.19 7.43
C GLU A 119 6.93 0.14 8.29
N SER A 120 7.60 -0.82 7.68
CA SER A 120 8.17 -1.94 8.42
C SER A 120 9.68 -1.93 8.46
N GLY A 121 10.34 -0.95 7.84
CA GLY A 121 11.79 -0.87 7.82
C GLY A 121 12.43 -2.03 7.11
N GLN A 122 11.72 -2.64 6.18
CA GLN A 122 12.27 -3.75 5.40
C GLN A 122 13.37 -3.26 4.48
N LYS A 123 14.46 -3.95 4.54
CA LYS A 123 15.54 -3.69 3.59
C LYS A 123 15.22 -4.40 2.29
N CYS A 124 15.32 -3.65 1.26
CA CYS A 124 15.43 -4.05 -0.13
C CYS A 124 15.27 -5.53 -0.46
N GLN A 125 14.07 -6.00 -0.42
CA GLN A 125 13.70 -7.25 -1.06
C GLN A 125 12.78 -6.92 -2.22
N GLY A 126 13.00 -5.71 -2.77
CA GLY A 126 12.10 -5.15 -3.75
C GLY A 126 11.78 -6.09 -4.90
N ASP A 127 12.80 -6.71 -5.46
CA ASP A 127 12.58 -7.59 -6.61
C ASP A 127 11.81 -8.84 -6.21
N TYR A 128 12.13 -9.41 -5.06
CA TYR A 128 11.44 -10.59 -4.57
C TYR A 128 9.98 -10.28 -4.25
N VAL A 129 9.75 -9.20 -3.52
CA VAL A 129 8.40 -8.79 -3.13
C VAL A 129 7.58 -8.45 -4.37
N ARG A 130 8.19 -7.75 -5.33
CA ARG A 130 7.53 -7.38 -6.56
C ARG A 130 7.11 -8.62 -7.34
N SER A 131 7.97 -9.61 -7.42
CA SER A 131 7.67 -10.87 -8.08
C SER A 131 6.52 -11.59 -7.39
N GLN A 132 6.57 -11.69 -6.06
CA GLN A 132 5.54 -12.34 -5.27
C GLN A 132 4.19 -11.63 -5.44
N LEU A 133 4.20 -10.31 -5.41
CA LEU A 133 2.98 -9.53 -5.56
C LEU A 133 2.40 -9.67 -6.95
N LYS A 134 3.25 -9.71 -7.97
CA LYS A 134 2.79 -9.90 -9.34
C LYS A 134 2.05 -11.21 -9.48
N ASP A 135 2.64 -12.30 -8.98
CA ASP A 135 2.02 -13.61 -9.02
C ASP A 135 0.73 -13.64 -8.21
N PHE A 136 0.77 -13.03 -7.05
CA PHE A 136 -0.39 -12.95 -6.17
C PHE A 136 -1.55 -12.22 -6.84
N ILE A 137 -1.26 -11.05 -7.41
CA ILE A 137 -2.29 -10.24 -8.06
C ILE A 137 -2.91 -11.02 -9.21
N GLN A 138 -2.08 -11.69 -10.01
CA GLN A 138 -2.56 -12.50 -11.13
C GLN A 138 -3.49 -13.61 -10.64
N ARG A 139 -3.10 -14.28 -9.57
CA ARG A 139 -3.83 -15.41 -9.02
C ARG A 139 -5.15 -15.01 -8.36
N PHE A 140 -5.14 -13.89 -7.63
CA PHE A 140 -6.27 -13.48 -6.81
C PHE A 140 -7.03 -12.29 -7.39
N LYS A 141 -6.86 -12.01 -8.66
CA LYS A 141 -7.50 -10.86 -9.29
C LYS A 141 -9.03 -10.96 -9.22
N GLY A 142 -9.55 -12.17 -9.35
CA GLY A 142 -10.99 -12.40 -9.24
C GLY A 142 -11.50 -12.08 -7.84
N ASP A 143 -10.77 -12.52 -6.83
CA ASP A 143 -11.13 -12.24 -5.45
C ASP A 143 -11.10 -10.76 -5.15
N TYR A 144 -10.10 -10.04 -5.68
CA TYR A 144 -10.02 -8.61 -5.53
C TYR A 144 -11.28 -7.93 -6.08
N ILE A 145 -11.70 -8.33 -7.26
CA ILE A 145 -12.88 -7.74 -7.90
C ILE A 145 -14.14 -8.01 -7.07
N ILE A 146 -14.29 -9.22 -6.57
CA ILE A 146 -15.46 -9.62 -5.81
C ILE A 146 -15.52 -8.89 -4.46
N THR A 147 -14.42 -8.90 -3.72
CA THR A 147 -14.40 -8.38 -2.36
C THR A 147 -14.31 -6.88 -2.30
N ARG A 148 -13.88 -6.22 -3.37
CA ARG A 148 -13.75 -4.78 -3.39
C ARG A 148 -15.06 -4.08 -3.07
N GLY A 149 -16.18 -4.61 -3.57
CA GLY A 149 -17.50 -4.05 -3.31
C GLY A 149 -17.88 -4.12 -1.85
N LEU A 150 -17.40 -5.12 -1.15
CA LEU A 150 -17.70 -5.30 0.27
C LEU A 150 -16.89 -4.38 1.16
N GLN A 151 -15.71 -3.99 0.71
CA GLN A 151 -14.77 -3.22 1.50
C GLN A 151 -14.72 -1.76 1.08
N GLY A 152 -15.39 -1.48 0.01
CA GLY A 152 -15.43 -0.18 -0.65
C GLY A 152 -15.63 1.01 0.15
#